data_87ada37527922f5bf0cd3d2d64fbeef7
#
_entry.id   87ada37527922f5bf0cd3d2d64fbeef7
#
_cell.length_a   1.000
_cell.length_b   1.000
_cell.length_c   1.000
_cell.angle_alpha   90.00
_cell.angle_beta   90.00
_cell.angle_gamma   90.00
#
_symmetry.space_group_name_H-M   'P 1'
#
loop_
_entity.id
_entity.type
_entity.pdbx_description
1 polymer ?
#
loop_
_entity_poly.entity_id
_entity_poly.type
_entity_poly.pdbx_seq_one_letter_code
_entity_poly.pdbx_strand_id
1 'polypeptide(L)'
;MVYGNTERRSYGILSSVSLTNAVFVFIDKIEIIFQIIERRMNKQAIGFSSEKTNKVEDDSYILDKLDATDLRNFGLIPELLGRFPIVTHLDKLDEATMLRILSEPKNSIINQFIELFRLDGVELSFTEGALQKIVKETMEKGLGARGLRGTTEKVLEKYMYDIDQLGGSLVIDESKIEF
;
A
#
# COMPACT_ATOMS: atom_id res chain seq x y z
N MET A 1 -0.97 6.70 17.29
CA MET A 1 -0.95 5.44 16.55
C MET A 1 -0.94 4.31 17.57
N VAL A 2 -1.96 3.50 17.62
CA VAL A 2 -2.00 2.35 18.54
C VAL A 2 -2.03 1.10 17.66
N TYR A 3 -1.01 0.29 17.77
CA TYR A 3 -0.95 -1.01 17.12
C TYR A 3 -1.30 -2.08 18.14
N GLY A 4 -2.39 -2.75 17.89
CA GLY A 4 -2.69 -3.98 18.60
C GLY A 4 -2.16 -5.16 17.77
N ASN A 5 -1.04 -5.70 18.17
CA ASN A 5 -0.49 -6.87 17.50
C ASN A 5 -0.79 -8.10 18.34
N THR A 6 -1.74 -8.88 17.92
CA THR A 6 -1.82 -10.27 18.34
C THR A 6 -1.46 -11.10 17.12
N GLU A 7 -0.69 -12.15 17.28
CA GLU A 7 -0.14 -13.00 16.22
C GLU A 7 -1.15 -13.53 15.17
N ARG A 8 -2.44 -13.23 15.35
CA ARG A 8 -3.51 -13.70 14.48
C ARG A 8 -4.38 -12.60 13.87
N ARG A 9 -4.24 -11.34 14.33
CA ARG A 9 -5.08 -10.23 13.85
C ARG A 9 -4.33 -8.92 14.08
N SER A 10 -3.75 -8.37 13.06
CA SER A 10 -3.22 -7.01 13.12
C SER A 10 -4.24 -6.05 12.53
N TYR A 11 -4.72 -5.17 13.35
CA TYR A 11 -5.46 -3.99 12.92
C TYR A 11 -4.75 -2.77 13.49
N GLY A 12 -4.58 -1.79 12.64
CA GLY A 12 -4.03 -0.51 13.05
C GLY A 12 -5.16 0.49 13.26
N ILE A 13 -5.15 1.15 14.37
CA ILE A 13 -6.02 2.30 14.59
C ILE A 13 -5.16 3.53 14.44
N LEU A 14 -5.38 4.26 13.38
CA LEU A 14 -4.85 5.61 13.26
C LEU A 14 -5.85 6.57 13.86
N SER A 15 -5.59 6.97 15.10
CA SER A 15 -6.25 8.17 15.60
C SER A 15 -5.65 9.34 14.89
N SER A 16 -6.40 9.87 13.93
CA SER A 16 -5.91 10.97 13.28
C SER A 16 -6.15 12.25 13.97
N VAL A 17 -5.38 13.00 13.65
CA VAL A 17 -5.46 14.43 13.38
C VAL A 17 -6.82 15.02 13.62
N SER A 18 -6.84 15.77 14.66
CA SER A 18 -7.91 16.45 15.28
C SER A 18 -8.48 17.62 14.49
N LEU A 19 -9.13 17.40 13.41
CA LEU A 19 -10.02 18.43 12.88
C LEU A 19 -11.47 17.98 12.81
N THR A 20 -11.67 16.70 12.96
CA THR A 20 -12.96 16.07 13.17
C THR A 20 -12.67 14.84 14.01
N ASN A 21 -13.45 14.51 14.99
CA ASN A 21 -13.30 13.30 15.82
C ASN A 21 -13.42 12.01 14.99
N ALA A 22 -12.68 11.93 13.89
CA ALA A 22 -12.65 10.79 13.00
C ALA A 22 -11.59 9.79 13.48
N VAL A 23 -12.00 8.57 13.71
CA VAL A 23 -11.12 7.45 14.02
C VAL A 23 -11.11 6.55 12.79
N PHE A 24 -9.92 6.26 12.28
CA PHE A 24 -9.74 5.35 11.16
C PHE A 24 -9.27 4.00 11.68
N VAL A 25 -9.96 2.95 11.30
CA VAL A 25 -9.56 1.57 11.57
C VAL A 25 -9.05 0.97 10.27
N PHE A 26 -7.79 0.56 10.26
CA PHE A 26 -7.17 -0.12 9.13
C PHE A 26 -7.06 -1.61 9.41
N ILE A 27 -7.40 -2.41 8.43
CA ILE A 27 -7.34 -3.85 8.52
C ILE A 27 -6.29 -4.35 7.53
N ASP A 28 -5.19 -4.87 8.05
CA ASP A 28 -4.07 -5.34 7.22
C ASP A 28 -4.33 -6.74 6.61
N LYS A 29 -5.17 -7.55 7.25
CA LYS A 29 -5.47 -8.93 6.79
C LYS A 29 -6.78 -8.98 6.05
N ILE A 30 -6.79 -8.36 4.90
CA ILE A 30 -7.99 -8.26 4.06
C ILE A 30 -8.46 -9.63 3.55
N GLU A 31 -7.54 -10.60 3.39
CA GLU A 31 -7.84 -11.98 2.96
C GLU A 31 -8.82 -12.68 3.90
N ILE A 32 -8.75 -12.39 5.20
CA ILE A 32 -9.69 -12.95 6.18
C ILE A 32 -11.09 -12.36 5.97
N ILE A 33 -11.17 -11.08 5.65
CA ILE A 33 -12.44 -10.40 5.35
C ILE A 33 -13.05 -10.98 4.08
N PHE A 34 -12.27 -11.19 3.02
CA PHE A 34 -12.74 -11.87 1.81
C PHE A 34 -13.41 -13.20 2.13
N GLN A 35 -12.74 -14.06 2.91
CA GLN A 35 -13.29 -15.35 3.31
C GLN A 35 -14.60 -15.22 4.11
N ILE A 36 -14.71 -14.19 4.94
CA ILE A 36 -15.93 -13.93 5.73
C ILE A 36 -17.08 -13.53 4.81
N ILE A 37 -16.82 -12.60 3.88
CA ILE A 37 -17.82 -12.13 2.91
C ILE A 37 -18.27 -13.27 2.02
N GLU A 38 -17.33 -14.04 1.44
CA GLU A 38 -17.62 -15.19 0.60
C GLU A 38 -18.48 -16.24 1.34
N ARG A 39 -18.12 -16.56 2.58
CA ARG A 39 -18.93 -17.49 3.39
C ARG A 39 -20.33 -16.98 3.63
N ARG A 40 -20.52 -15.68 3.84
CA ARG A 40 -21.84 -15.07 3.99
C ARG A 40 -22.64 -15.15 2.69
N MET A 41 -22.02 -14.82 1.57
CA MET A 41 -22.64 -14.87 0.25
C MET A 41 -23.00 -16.30 -0.15
N ASN A 42 -22.10 -17.25 0.04
CA ASN A 42 -22.35 -18.66 -0.26
C ASN A 42 -23.44 -19.30 0.61
N LYS A 43 -23.61 -18.85 1.85
CA LYS A 43 -24.73 -19.30 2.71
C LYS A 43 -26.08 -18.81 2.22
N GLN A 44 -26.15 -17.69 1.51
CA GLN A 44 -27.38 -17.19 0.89
C GLN A 44 -27.75 -17.92 -0.40
N ALA A 45 -26.79 -18.62 -1.02
CA ALA A 45 -26.98 -19.37 -2.27
C ALA A 45 -27.52 -20.80 -2.06
N ILE A 46 -27.92 -21.21 -0.86
CA ILE A 46 -28.57 -22.51 -0.58
C ILE A 46 -30.03 -22.41 -0.96
N GLY A 47 -30.32 -22.39 -2.27
CA GLY A 47 -31.65 -22.42 -2.85
C GLY A 47 -31.56 -22.47 -4.37
N PHE A 48 -31.60 -23.69 -4.93
CA PHE A 48 -31.89 -23.98 -6.35
C PHE A 48 -31.23 -23.09 -7.44
N SER A 49 -29.93 -23.03 -7.50
CA SER A 49 -29.15 -22.89 -8.75
C SER A 49 -27.69 -23.03 -8.46
N SER A 50 -27.19 -24.24 -8.64
CA SER A 50 -25.76 -24.52 -8.62
C SER A 50 -25.14 -24.19 -9.99
N GLU A 51 -25.10 -22.95 -10.35
CA GLU A 51 -24.08 -22.49 -11.29
C GLU A 51 -22.89 -22.02 -10.46
N LYS A 52 -21.92 -22.92 -10.29
CA LYS A 52 -20.56 -22.55 -9.92
C LYS A 52 -20.01 -21.71 -11.05
N THR A 53 -20.34 -20.45 -11.09
CA THR A 53 -19.56 -19.47 -11.81
C THR A 53 -18.23 -19.34 -11.07
N ASN A 54 -17.23 -20.09 -11.54
CA ASN A 54 -15.82 -19.78 -11.30
C ASN A 54 -15.48 -18.46 -12.04
N LYS A 55 -16.16 -17.39 -11.68
CA LYS A 55 -15.68 -16.05 -11.96
C LYS A 55 -14.71 -15.76 -10.84
N VAL A 56 -13.47 -15.49 -11.20
CA VAL A 56 -12.56 -14.68 -10.40
C VAL A 56 -13.28 -13.34 -10.29
N GLU A 57 -14.16 -13.20 -9.29
CA GLU A 57 -14.79 -11.93 -8.99
C GLU A 57 -13.66 -11.03 -8.53
N ASP A 58 -13.55 -9.89 -9.17
CA ASP A 58 -12.53 -8.89 -8.86
C ASP A 58 -12.60 -8.60 -7.34
N ASP A 59 -11.45 -8.63 -6.68
CA ASP A 59 -11.35 -8.41 -5.23
C ASP A 59 -12.13 -7.16 -4.79
N SER A 60 -12.16 -6.12 -5.62
CA SER A 60 -12.91 -4.88 -5.39
C SER A 60 -14.41 -5.11 -5.29
N TYR A 61 -14.99 -5.98 -6.15
CA TYR A 61 -16.42 -6.28 -6.13
C TYR A 61 -16.86 -7.00 -4.85
N ILE A 62 -15.98 -7.84 -4.29
CA ILE A 62 -16.26 -8.52 -3.02
C ILE A 62 -16.25 -7.52 -1.87
N LEU A 63 -15.32 -6.59 -1.87
CA LEU A 63 -15.21 -5.56 -0.84
C LEU A 63 -16.35 -4.54 -0.87
N ASP A 64 -16.95 -4.27 -2.02
CA ASP A 64 -18.15 -3.44 -2.13
C ASP A 64 -19.32 -3.97 -1.30
N LYS A 65 -19.32 -5.28 -1.04
CA LYS A 65 -20.36 -5.95 -0.24
C LYS A 65 -20.02 -6.06 1.24
N LEU A 66 -18.95 -5.39 1.67
CA LEU A 66 -18.52 -5.38 3.06
C LEU A 66 -19.62 -4.76 3.96
N ASP A 67 -20.00 -5.48 5.00
CA ASP A 67 -21.01 -5.09 5.95
C ASP A 67 -20.46 -5.06 7.39
N ALA A 68 -21.12 -4.33 8.27
CA ALA A 68 -20.81 -4.28 9.69
C ALA A 68 -20.79 -5.67 10.35
N THR A 69 -21.62 -6.59 9.85
CA THR A 69 -21.64 -7.99 10.30
C THR A 69 -20.34 -8.72 9.98
N ASP A 70 -19.72 -8.45 8.83
CA ASP A 70 -18.46 -9.06 8.44
C ASP A 70 -17.31 -8.57 9.33
N LEU A 71 -17.31 -7.27 9.63
CA LEU A 71 -16.35 -6.67 10.55
C LEU A 71 -16.49 -7.20 11.98
N ARG A 72 -17.73 -7.46 12.42
CA ARG A 72 -17.99 -8.13 13.70
C ARG A 72 -17.46 -9.56 13.70
N ASN A 73 -17.70 -10.31 12.63
CA ASN A 73 -17.18 -11.68 12.48
C ASN A 73 -15.65 -11.70 12.36
N PHE A 74 -15.06 -10.65 11.83
CA PHE A 74 -13.61 -10.44 11.82
C PHE A 74 -13.07 -10.21 13.24
N GLY A 75 -13.90 -9.73 14.18
CA GLY A 75 -13.58 -9.54 15.59
C GLY A 75 -13.54 -8.10 16.07
N LEU A 76 -14.09 -7.17 15.30
CA LEU A 76 -14.32 -5.82 15.82
C LEU A 76 -15.47 -5.84 16.84
N ILE A 77 -15.26 -5.13 17.94
CA ILE A 77 -16.27 -5.03 19.00
C ILE A 77 -17.47 -4.20 18.55
N PRO A 78 -18.71 -4.60 18.90
CA PRO A 78 -19.94 -3.92 18.47
C PRO A 78 -19.98 -2.43 18.82
N GLU A 79 -19.41 -2.03 19.94
CA GLU A 79 -19.37 -0.64 20.40
C GLU A 79 -18.55 0.26 19.46
N LEU A 80 -17.48 -0.29 18.85
CA LEU A 80 -16.73 0.43 17.83
C LEU A 80 -17.51 0.55 16.54
N LEU A 81 -18.15 -0.55 16.09
CA LEU A 81 -18.95 -0.54 14.87
C LEU A 81 -20.10 0.46 14.94
N GLY A 82 -20.72 0.61 16.12
CA GLY A 82 -21.77 1.60 16.33
C GLY A 82 -21.28 3.06 16.26
N ARG A 83 -19.96 3.29 16.42
CA ARG A 83 -19.34 4.62 16.32
C ARG A 83 -18.77 4.93 14.94
N PHE A 84 -18.61 3.92 14.08
CA PHE A 84 -18.10 4.05 12.71
C PHE A 84 -19.24 3.80 11.71
N PRO A 85 -20.01 4.82 11.36
CA PRO A 85 -21.17 4.64 10.49
C PRO A 85 -20.78 4.45 9.01
N ILE A 86 -19.52 4.73 8.68
CA ILE A 86 -19.02 4.65 7.30
C ILE A 86 -17.95 3.56 7.24
N VAL A 87 -18.20 2.59 6.37
CA VAL A 87 -17.26 1.53 6.01
C VAL A 87 -16.92 1.72 4.53
N THR A 88 -15.67 1.74 4.22
CA THR A 88 -15.17 1.84 2.83
C THR A 88 -13.90 1.01 2.69
N HIS A 89 -13.55 0.70 1.47
CA HIS A 89 -12.30 0.01 1.14
C HIS A 89 -11.47 0.87 0.18
N LEU A 90 -10.22 0.48 0.00
CA LEU A 90 -9.31 1.05 -0.99
C LEU A 90 -8.89 -0.08 -1.94
N ASP A 91 -8.89 0.23 -3.22
CA ASP A 91 -8.40 -0.67 -4.25
C ASP A 91 -6.89 -0.87 -4.15
N LYS A 92 -6.41 -1.98 -4.71
CA LYS A 92 -4.98 -2.22 -4.85
C LYS A 92 -4.39 -1.15 -5.79
N LEU A 93 -3.20 -0.67 -5.42
CA LEU A 93 -2.48 0.28 -6.25
C LEU A 93 -1.95 -0.44 -7.49
N ASP A 94 -2.23 0.11 -8.66
CA ASP A 94 -1.64 -0.31 -9.92
C ASP A 94 -0.24 0.31 -10.12
N GLU A 95 0.50 -0.20 -11.09
CA GLU A 95 1.85 0.25 -11.41
C GLU A 95 1.89 1.74 -11.76
N ALA A 96 0.92 2.22 -12.54
CA ALA A 96 0.82 3.62 -12.95
C ALA A 96 0.62 4.55 -11.75
N THR A 97 -0.27 4.17 -10.82
CA THR A 97 -0.49 4.93 -9.59
C THR A 97 0.74 4.92 -8.68
N MET A 98 1.43 3.78 -8.57
CA MET A 98 2.67 3.68 -7.80
C MET A 98 3.77 4.59 -8.37
N LEU A 99 3.89 4.66 -9.70
CA LEU A 99 4.83 5.55 -10.38
C LEU A 99 4.51 7.02 -10.10
N ARG A 100 3.23 7.38 -10.14
CA ARG A 100 2.76 8.73 -9.81
C ARG A 100 3.06 9.09 -8.35
N ILE A 101 2.82 8.18 -7.41
CA ILE A 101 3.15 8.37 -5.98
C ILE A 101 4.65 8.60 -5.79
N LEU A 102 5.48 7.89 -6.55
CA LEU A 102 6.94 7.96 -6.45
C LEU A 102 7.48 9.31 -6.93
N SER A 103 6.88 9.93 -7.96
CA SER A 103 7.46 11.07 -8.70
C SER A 103 6.65 12.37 -8.67
N GLU A 104 5.31 12.34 -8.71
CA GLU A 104 4.49 13.56 -8.93
C GLU A 104 4.34 14.49 -7.73
N PRO A 105 4.19 14.02 -6.47
CA PRO A 105 3.98 14.94 -5.35
C PRO A 105 5.14 15.90 -5.16
N LYS A 106 4.86 17.14 -4.72
CA LYS A 106 5.91 18.12 -4.41
C LYS A 106 6.98 17.57 -3.46
N ASN A 107 6.56 16.77 -2.50
CA ASN A 107 7.44 16.07 -1.56
C ASN A 107 7.49 14.58 -1.88
N SER A 108 7.63 14.24 -3.18
CA SER A 108 7.79 12.85 -3.61
C SER A 108 9.08 12.26 -3.08
N ILE A 109 9.13 10.93 -3.01
CA ILE A 109 10.33 10.21 -2.57
C ILE A 109 11.54 10.59 -3.45
N ILE A 110 11.33 10.65 -4.76
CA ILE A 110 12.39 11.03 -5.71
C ILE A 110 12.89 12.46 -5.44
N ASN A 111 11.97 13.42 -5.28
CA ASN A 111 12.35 14.81 -5.00
C ASN A 111 13.12 14.96 -3.68
N GLN A 112 12.79 14.16 -2.67
CA GLN A 112 13.54 14.16 -1.40
C GLN A 112 14.99 13.70 -1.60
N PHE A 113 15.23 12.65 -2.41
CA PHE A 113 16.58 12.18 -2.69
C PHE A 113 17.35 13.14 -3.60
N ILE A 114 16.68 13.72 -4.61
CA ILE A 114 17.30 14.76 -5.45
C ILE A 114 17.79 15.92 -4.58
N GLU A 115 16.96 16.38 -3.65
CA GLU A 115 17.34 17.47 -2.75
C GLU A 115 18.45 17.06 -1.78
N LEU A 116 18.43 15.82 -1.28
CA LEU A 116 19.49 15.30 -0.42
C LEU A 116 20.86 15.31 -1.14
N PHE A 117 20.93 14.75 -2.34
CA PHE A 117 22.15 14.72 -3.15
C PHE A 117 22.60 16.14 -3.55
N ARG A 118 21.65 17.04 -3.81
CA ARG A 118 21.96 18.44 -4.10
C ARG A 118 22.67 19.15 -2.94
N LEU A 119 22.30 18.83 -1.70
CA LEU A 119 22.97 19.38 -0.51
C LEU A 119 24.44 18.92 -0.43
N ASP A 120 24.75 17.74 -0.93
CA ASP A 120 26.10 17.19 -1.02
C ASP A 120 26.80 17.57 -2.33
N GLY A 121 26.21 18.49 -3.13
CA GLY A 121 26.82 19.03 -4.35
C GLY A 121 26.71 18.12 -5.59
N VAL A 122 25.82 17.09 -5.54
CA VAL A 122 25.58 16.15 -6.64
C VAL A 122 24.21 16.37 -7.24
N GLU A 123 24.14 16.54 -8.56
CA GLU A 123 22.88 16.63 -9.32
C GLU A 123 22.37 15.23 -9.66
N LEU A 124 21.37 14.75 -8.89
CA LEU A 124 20.75 13.45 -9.07
C LEU A 124 19.59 13.53 -10.06
N SER A 125 19.50 12.58 -10.99
CA SER A 125 18.34 12.41 -11.87
C SER A 125 18.02 10.93 -12.11
N PHE A 126 16.79 10.64 -12.46
CA PHE A 126 16.32 9.29 -12.76
C PHE A 126 15.72 9.24 -14.16
N THR A 127 16.00 8.18 -14.89
CA THR A 127 15.27 7.89 -16.13
C THR A 127 13.90 7.29 -15.82
N GLU A 128 12.96 7.39 -16.74
CA GLU A 128 11.62 6.82 -16.59
C GLU A 128 11.69 5.29 -16.38
N GLY A 129 12.54 4.60 -17.13
CA GLY A 129 12.75 3.16 -16.97
C GLY A 129 13.30 2.78 -15.59
N ALA A 130 14.18 3.61 -15.01
CA ALA A 130 14.64 3.40 -13.63
C ALA A 130 13.50 3.47 -12.63
N LEU A 131 12.61 4.45 -12.77
CA LEU A 131 11.43 4.59 -11.89
C LEU A 131 10.47 3.41 -12.03
N GLN A 132 10.22 2.96 -13.26
CA GLN A 132 9.39 1.78 -13.53
C GLN A 132 10.00 0.52 -12.90
N LYS A 133 11.31 0.33 -12.99
CA LYS A 133 12.01 -0.81 -12.38
C LYS A 133 11.90 -0.81 -10.85
N ILE A 134 12.03 0.35 -10.19
CA ILE A 134 11.83 0.52 -8.74
C ILE A 134 10.39 0.15 -8.34
N VAL A 135 9.40 0.62 -9.10
CA VAL A 135 7.98 0.34 -8.84
C VAL A 135 7.72 -1.16 -8.98
N LYS A 136 8.17 -1.76 -10.08
CA LYS A 136 7.97 -3.20 -10.35
C LYS A 136 8.54 -4.07 -9.23
N GLU A 137 9.77 -3.83 -8.82
CA GLU A 137 10.41 -4.54 -7.72
C GLU A 137 9.63 -4.38 -6.39
N THR A 138 9.12 -3.16 -6.14
CA THR A 138 8.33 -2.90 -4.94
C THR A 138 7.00 -3.67 -4.95
N MET A 139 6.37 -3.77 -6.12
CA MET A 139 5.13 -4.52 -6.30
C MET A 139 5.35 -6.03 -6.15
N GLU A 140 6.43 -6.57 -6.72
CA GLU A 140 6.81 -7.99 -6.59
C GLU A 140 7.03 -8.39 -5.12
N LYS A 141 7.56 -7.48 -4.32
CA LYS A 141 7.72 -7.69 -2.86
C LYS A 141 6.39 -7.58 -2.08
N GLY A 142 5.30 -7.18 -2.71
CA GLY A 142 3.99 -7.03 -2.06
C GLY A 142 3.92 -5.94 -0.99
N LEU A 143 4.84 -4.99 -0.99
CA LEU A 143 4.95 -3.96 0.04
C LEU A 143 4.03 -2.75 -0.19
N GLY A 144 3.43 -2.63 -1.39
CA GLY A 144 2.66 -1.46 -1.79
C GLY A 144 3.47 -0.16 -1.72
N ALA A 145 2.80 0.98 -1.67
CA ALA A 145 3.46 2.30 -1.69
C ALA A 145 4.47 2.52 -0.54
N ARG A 146 4.28 1.87 0.60
CA ARG A 146 5.21 1.96 1.75
C ARG A 146 6.60 1.40 1.45
N GLY A 147 6.70 0.47 0.50
CA GLY A 147 7.97 -0.12 0.08
C GLY A 147 8.79 0.75 -0.85
N LEU A 148 8.17 1.75 -1.53
CA LEU A 148 8.86 2.58 -2.51
C LEU A 148 10.09 3.28 -1.97
N ARG A 149 10.01 3.84 -0.75
CA ARG A 149 11.14 4.49 -0.11
C ARG A 149 12.30 3.53 0.09
N GLY A 150 12.07 2.38 0.73
CA GLY A 150 13.14 1.42 1.02
C GLY A 150 13.74 0.81 -0.25
N THR A 151 12.93 0.59 -1.30
CA THR A 151 13.44 0.12 -2.58
C THR A 151 14.31 1.19 -3.25
N THR A 152 13.91 2.47 -3.20
CA THR A 152 14.71 3.58 -3.73
C THR A 152 16.00 3.78 -2.94
N GLU A 153 15.94 3.72 -1.61
CA GLU A 153 17.11 3.79 -0.72
C GLU A 153 18.13 2.71 -1.08
N LYS A 154 17.68 1.47 -1.26
CA LYS A 154 18.55 0.36 -1.64
C LYS A 154 19.27 0.58 -2.96
N VAL A 155 18.62 1.19 -3.95
CA VAL A 155 19.24 1.56 -5.23
C VAL A 155 20.30 2.64 -5.06
N LEU A 156 20.06 3.59 -4.15
CA LEU A 156 20.94 4.74 -3.94
C LEU A 156 22.05 4.49 -2.92
N GLU A 157 21.94 3.45 -2.09
CA GLU A 157 22.83 3.17 -0.96
C GLU A 157 24.32 3.24 -1.34
N LYS A 158 24.70 2.56 -2.44
CA LYS A 158 26.09 2.57 -2.91
C LYS A 158 26.58 3.96 -3.33
N TYR A 159 25.69 4.77 -3.90
CA TYR A 159 26.04 6.13 -4.35
C TYR A 159 26.07 7.12 -3.19
N MET A 160 25.26 6.90 -2.17
CA MET A 160 25.28 7.71 -0.94
C MET A 160 26.56 7.49 -0.15
N TYR A 161 27.11 6.26 -0.19
CA TYR A 161 28.37 5.94 0.47
C TYR A 161 29.58 6.59 -0.21
N ASP A 162 29.58 6.63 -1.55
CA ASP A 162 30.69 7.14 -2.35
C ASP A 162 30.41 8.52 -2.98
N ILE A 163 29.61 9.36 -2.32
CA ILE A 163 29.06 10.59 -2.89
C ILE A 163 30.17 11.57 -3.36
N ASP A 164 31.27 11.63 -2.63
CA ASP A 164 32.44 12.47 -2.96
C ASP A 164 33.13 12.10 -4.29
N GLN A 165 32.89 10.88 -4.79
CA GLN A 165 33.50 10.35 -6.01
C GLN A 165 32.60 10.53 -7.25
N LEU A 166 31.38 11.02 -7.09
CA LEU A 166 30.38 11.07 -8.18
C LEU A 166 30.58 12.21 -9.19
N GLY A 167 31.55 13.10 -8.96
CA GLY A 167 31.91 14.11 -9.96
C GLY A 167 30.85 15.17 -10.27
N GLY A 168 29.90 15.42 -9.34
CA GLY A 168 28.92 16.50 -9.42
C GLY A 168 27.59 16.14 -10.12
N SER A 169 27.46 15.01 -10.84
CA SER A 169 26.19 14.58 -11.40
C SER A 169 26.04 13.06 -11.43
N LEU A 170 24.84 12.59 -11.14
CA LEU A 170 24.48 11.16 -11.15
C LEU A 170 23.14 10.95 -11.87
N VAL A 171 23.15 10.17 -12.94
CA VAL A 171 21.94 9.72 -13.63
C VAL A 171 21.72 8.24 -13.29
N ILE A 172 20.59 7.92 -12.68
CA ILE A 172 20.17 6.53 -12.44
C ILE A 172 19.32 6.07 -13.61
N ASP A 173 19.83 5.08 -14.32
CA ASP A 173 19.17 4.36 -15.40
C ASP A 173 18.89 2.91 -15.00
N GLU A 174 18.19 2.16 -15.84
CA GLU A 174 17.82 0.76 -15.59
C GLU A 174 19.05 -0.14 -15.35
N SER A 175 20.19 0.15 -16.00
CA SER A 175 21.39 -0.66 -15.91
C SER A 175 22.10 -0.53 -14.56
N LYS A 176 21.90 0.59 -13.88
CA LYS A 176 22.49 0.89 -12.57
C LYS A 176 21.70 0.34 -11.40
N ILE A 177 20.52 -0.21 -11.67
CA ILE A 177 19.64 -0.77 -10.64
C ILE A 177 19.88 -2.27 -10.53
N GLU A 178 20.47 -2.69 -9.43
CA GLU A 178 20.65 -4.08 -9.00
C GLU A 178 19.95 -4.27 -7.65
N PHE A 179 19.16 -5.35 -7.50
CA PHE A 179 18.40 -5.63 -6.28
C PHE A 179 18.88 -6.88 -5.54
#